data_9c6ca0c9b9e5c065602bdc0aa2bd09c3
#
_entry.id   9c6ca0c9b9e5c065602bdc0aa2bd09c3
#
_cell.length_a   1.000
_cell.length_b   1.000
_cell.length_c   1.000
_cell.angle_alpha   90.00
_cell.angle_beta   90.00
_cell.angle_gamma   90.00
#
_symmetry.space_group_name_H-M   'P 1'
#
loop_
_entity.id
_entity.type
_entity.pdbx_description
1 polymer ?
#
loop_
_entity_poly.entity_id
_entity_poly.type
_entity_poly.pdbx_seq_one_letter_code
_entity_poly.pdbx_strand_id
1 'polypeptide(L)'
;MKYKLVAFWLVVFGALFAFLQTRFEYHFYYIEQSQLFLFTEAYIRNKLLLPGGFSMLVAEFLVQFFIRPYVGALVTAALLTGVGVCTAGIVKRIAPVSGLFILYVLPMLALLFMHFDFNYRVQGTVCYLMMMALLCGYMRIRNDLFRLVAGCVLVPVLFWLAGSIAVLFAGMVCLFEGLRKTPKWYISL
;
A
#
# COMPACT_ATOMS: atom_id res chain seq x y z
N MET A 1 1.85 -16.85 19.37
CA MET A 1 2.18 -15.47 18.94
C MET A 1 1.53 -15.07 17.61
N LYS A 2 1.47 -15.95 16.62
CA LYS A 2 0.85 -15.67 15.29
C LYS A 2 -0.64 -15.32 15.37
N TYR A 3 -1.42 -16.04 16.17
CA TYR A 3 -2.87 -15.80 16.32
C TYR A 3 -3.21 -14.41 16.91
N LYS A 4 -2.41 -13.92 17.86
CA LYS A 4 -2.61 -12.57 18.46
C LYS A 4 -2.43 -11.47 17.41
N LEU A 5 -1.50 -11.63 16.46
CA LEU A 5 -1.27 -10.67 15.39
C LEU A 5 -2.41 -10.69 14.36
N VAL A 6 -2.89 -11.88 14.01
CA VAL A 6 -4.05 -12.02 13.10
C VAL A 6 -5.29 -11.41 13.74
N ALA A 7 -5.57 -11.73 15.01
CA ALA A 7 -6.69 -11.15 15.73
C ALA A 7 -6.59 -9.61 15.81
N PHE A 8 -5.40 -9.06 16.05
CA PHE A 8 -5.17 -7.61 16.04
C PHE A 8 -5.58 -6.99 14.69
N TRP A 9 -5.12 -7.55 13.56
CA TRP A 9 -5.44 -7.01 12.23
C TRP A 9 -6.91 -7.18 11.86
N LEU A 10 -7.58 -8.24 12.34
CA LEU A 10 -9.03 -8.40 12.17
C LEU A 10 -9.81 -7.34 12.94
N VAL A 11 -9.39 -7.02 14.16
CA VAL A 11 -10.00 -5.94 14.97
C VAL A 11 -9.78 -4.58 14.30
N VAL A 12 -8.56 -4.30 13.82
CA VAL A 12 -8.24 -3.06 13.10
C VAL A 12 -9.08 -2.93 11.83
N PHE A 13 -9.18 -4.00 11.05
CA PHE A 13 -10.04 -4.04 9.85
C PHE A 13 -11.51 -3.77 10.19
N GLY A 14 -12.05 -4.45 11.21
CA GLY A 14 -13.44 -4.26 11.64
C GLY A 14 -13.71 -2.84 12.15
N ALA A 15 -12.79 -2.26 12.89
CA ALA A 15 -12.89 -0.88 13.37
C ALA A 15 -12.84 0.14 12.22
N LEU A 16 -11.92 -0.04 11.26
CA LEU A 16 -11.86 0.79 10.05
C LEU A 16 -13.12 0.66 9.21
N PHE A 17 -13.59 -0.57 8.99
CA PHE A 17 -14.81 -0.82 8.23
C PHE A 17 -16.02 -0.12 8.88
N ALA A 18 -16.22 -0.31 10.19
CA ALA A 18 -17.32 0.31 10.92
C ALA A 18 -17.23 1.86 10.87
N PHE A 19 -16.03 2.41 11.06
CA PHE A 19 -15.80 3.85 10.98
C PHE A 19 -16.12 4.40 9.59
N LEU A 20 -15.58 3.78 8.54
CA LEU A 20 -15.78 4.23 7.16
C LEU A 20 -17.24 4.09 6.74
N GLN A 21 -17.92 3.01 7.14
CA GLN A 21 -19.34 2.80 6.83
C GLN A 21 -20.25 3.83 7.50
N THR A 22 -19.95 4.21 8.74
CA THR A 22 -20.83 5.14 9.47
C THR A 22 -20.58 6.60 9.15
N ARG A 23 -19.37 6.97 8.71
CA ARG A 23 -18.97 8.38 8.51
C ARG A 23 -18.73 8.77 7.07
N PHE A 24 -18.49 7.81 6.16
CA PHE A 24 -18.04 8.06 4.80
C PHE A 24 -18.93 7.48 3.71
N GLU A 25 -20.14 7.04 4.01
CA GLU A 25 -21.03 6.40 3.04
C GLU A 25 -21.26 7.31 1.81
N TYR A 26 -21.61 8.58 2.01
CA TYR A 26 -21.82 9.53 0.91
C TYR A 26 -20.56 9.85 0.12
N HIS A 27 -19.41 9.81 0.76
CA HIS A 27 -18.12 10.04 0.12
C HIS A 27 -17.80 8.95 -0.92
N PHE A 28 -18.15 7.69 -0.65
CA PHE A 28 -17.95 6.59 -1.60
C PHE A 28 -18.79 6.74 -2.87
N TYR A 29 -20.02 7.19 -2.76
CA TYR A 29 -20.85 7.48 -3.93
C TYR A 29 -20.29 8.64 -4.76
N TYR A 30 -19.74 9.66 -4.13
CA TYR A 30 -19.08 10.76 -4.84
C TYR A 30 -17.84 10.30 -5.60
N ILE A 31 -17.00 9.48 -4.98
CA ILE A 31 -15.79 8.92 -5.62
C ILE A 31 -16.17 8.07 -6.82
N GLU A 32 -17.19 7.23 -6.71
CA GLU A 32 -17.66 6.36 -7.80
C GLU A 32 -18.08 7.20 -9.02
N GLN A 33 -18.87 8.25 -8.80
CA GLN A 33 -19.32 9.13 -9.89
C GLN A 33 -18.17 9.89 -10.57
N SER A 34 -17.08 10.16 -9.85
CA SER A 34 -15.92 10.90 -10.36
C SER A 34 -14.91 10.03 -11.12
N GLN A 35 -14.95 8.69 -10.95
CA GLN A 35 -13.94 7.75 -11.48
C GLN A 35 -14.61 6.60 -12.24
N LEU A 36 -14.85 6.82 -13.53
CA LEU A 36 -15.46 5.83 -14.42
C LEU A 36 -14.40 4.88 -14.99
N PHE A 37 -14.67 3.58 -14.89
CA PHE A 37 -13.91 2.55 -15.60
C PHE A 37 -14.66 2.08 -16.84
N LEU A 38 -14.00 2.02 -17.97
CA LEU A 38 -14.59 1.56 -19.22
C LEU A 38 -14.01 0.19 -19.60
N PHE A 39 -14.88 -0.79 -19.89
CA PHE A 39 -14.48 -2.12 -20.37
C PHE A 39 -14.18 -2.13 -21.88
N THR A 40 -13.57 -1.07 -22.42
CA THR A 40 -13.16 -1.02 -23.82
C THR A 40 -11.67 -1.29 -23.96
N GLU A 41 -11.29 -2.06 -24.99
CA GLU A 41 -9.88 -2.36 -25.26
C GLU A 41 -9.04 -1.08 -25.44
N ALA A 42 -9.57 -0.10 -26.16
CA ALA A 42 -8.90 1.17 -26.38
C ALA A 42 -8.60 1.92 -25.06
N TYR A 43 -9.55 1.92 -24.14
CA TYR A 43 -9.38 2.57 -22.84
C TYR A 43 -8.29 1.88 -22.00
N ILE A 44 -8.35 0.56 -21.87
CA ILE A 44 -7.38 -0.22 -21.09
C ILE A 44 -5.99 -0.08 -21.71
N ARG A 45 -5.87 -0.20 -23.03
CA ARG A 45 -4.60 -0.06 -23.74
C ARG A 45 -3.97 1.32 -23.54
N ASN A 46 -4.76 2.39 -23.72
CA ASN A 46 -4.27 3.76 -23.55
C ASN A 46 -3.78 4.03 -22.13
N LYS A 47 -4.48 3.50 -21.12
CA LYS A 47 -4.03 3.60 -19.72
C LYS A 47 -2.74 2.82 -19.46
N LEU A 48 -2.63 1.59 -19.96
CA LEU A 48 -1.43 0.75 -19.76
C LEU A 48 -0.16 1.32 -20.40
N LEU A 49 -0.29 2.17 -21.41
CA LEU A 49 0.84 2.86 -22.04
C LEU A 49 1.42 3.99 -21.15
N LEU A 50 0.66 4.44 -20.14
CA LEU A 50 1.10 5.51 -19.26
C LEU A 50 1.80 4.94 -18.01
N PRO A 51 2.87 5.59 -17.52
CA PRO A 51 3.45 5.24 -16.21
C PRO A 51 2.39 5.38 -15.11
N GLY A 52 2.26 4.33 -14.28
CA GLY A 52 1.22 4.27 -13.25
C GLY A 52 -0.19 3.92 -13.76
N GLY A 53 -0.35 3.68 -15.06
CA GLY A 53 -1.65 3.34 -15.65
C GLY A 53 -2.25 2.05 -15.12
N PHE A 54 -1.42 1.07 -14.78
CA PHE A 54 -1.90 -0.18 -14.17
C PHE A 54 -2.56 0.06 -12.80
N SER A 55 -1.92 0.82 -11.92
CA SER A 55 -2.51 1.16 -10.61
C SER A 55 -3.78 1.99 -10.74
N MET A 56 -3.85 2.85 -11.77
CA MET A 56 -5.03 3.63 -12.09
C MET A 56 -6.20 2.72 -12.51
N LEU A 57 -5.95 1.77 -13.41
CA LEU A 57 -6.94 0.77 -13.83
C LEU A 57 -7.45 -0.06 -12.65
N VAL A 58 -6.54 -0.52 -11.79
CA VAL A 58 -6.93 -1.28 -10.58
C VAL A 58 -7.81 -0.44 -9.65
N ALA A 59 -7.44 0.82 -9.41
CA ALA A 59 -8.20 1.71 -8.54
C ALA A 59 -9.59 2.01 -9.13
N GLU A 60 -9.67 2.38 -10.41
CA GLU A 60 -10.94 2.67 -11.10
C GLU A 60 -11.84 1.43 -11.15
N PHE A 61 -11.26 0.25 -11.37
CA PHE A 61 -12.00 -1.01 -11.31
C PHE A 61 -12.58 -1.28 -9.92
N LEU A 62 -11.82 -1.05 -8.85
CA LEU A 62 -12.31 -1.22 -7.49
C LEU A 62 -13.41 -0.21 -7.14
N VAL A 63 -13.26 1.02 -7.58
CA VAL A 63 -14.21 2.12 -7.31
C VAL A 63 -15.59 1.86 -7.95
N GLN A 64 -15.68 1.15 -9.07
CA GLN A 64 -16.96 0.78 -9.66
C GLN A 64 -17.92 0.04 -8.72
N PHE A 65 -17.36 -0.70 -7.77
CA PHE A 65 -18.17 -1.44 -6.81
C PHE A 65 -18.65 -0.57 -5.63
N PHE A 66 -18.22 0.68 -5.54
CA PHE A 66 -18.60 1.59 -4.45
C PHE A 66 -20.06 2.02 -4.48
N ILE A 67 -20.73 1.86 -5.63
CA ILE A 67 -22.19 2.05 -5.75
C ILE A 67 -22.98 1.07 -4.87
N ARG A 68 -22.39 -0.09 -4.51
CA ARG A 68 -23.04 -1.05 -3.64
C ARG A 68 -22.81 -0.67 -2.17
N PRO A 69 -23.87 -0.70 -1.33
CA PRO A 69 -23.74 -0.41 0.09
C PRO A 69 -22.65 -1.31 0.71
N TYR A 70 -21.90 -0.78 1.62
CA TYR A 70 -20.80 -1.43 2.36
C TYR A 70 -19.52 -1.74 1.55
N VAL A 71 -19.59 -1.85 0.23
CA VAL A 71 -18.42 -2.28 -0.57
C VAL A 71 -17.32 -1.22 -0.58
N GLY A 72 -17.66 0.06 -0.68
CA GLY A 72 -16.67 1.15 -0.61
C GLY A 72 -15.88 1.13 0.70
N ALA A 73 -16.58 1.00 1.83
CA ALA A 73 -15.96 0.88 3.15
C ALA A 73 -15.11 -0.38 3.28
N LEU A 74 -15.59 -1.52 2.77
CA LEU A 74 -14.89 -2.81 2.83
C LEU A 74 -13.58 -2.77 2.02
N VAL A 75 -13.63 -2.29 0.78
CA VAL A 75 -12.45 -2.19 -0.09
C VAL A 75 -11.42 -1.23 0.50
N THR A 76 -11.85 -0.05 0.94
CA THR A 76 -10.94 0.94 1.53
C THR A 76 -10.32 0.43 2.84
N ALA A 77 -11.12 -0.20 3.72
CA ALA A 77 -10.61 -0.82 4.94
C ALA A 77 -9.61 -1.94 4.64
N ALA A 78 -9.86 -2.75 3.59
CA ALA A 78 -8.95 -3.81 3.17
C ALA A 78 -7.61 -3.25 2.65
N LEU A 79 -7.64 -2.22 1.81
CA LEU A 79 -6.44 -1.56 1.29
C LEU A 79 -5.61 -0.96 2.43
N LEU A 80 -6.25 -0.21 3.35
CA LEU A 80 -5.58 0.42 4.48
C LEU A 80 -4.99 -0.63 5.45
N THR A 81 -5.75 -1.69 5.77
CA THR A 81 -5.25 -2.78 6.60
C THR A 81 -4.08 -3.50 5.94
N GLY A 82 -4.14 -3.69 4.61
CA GLY A 82 -3.05 -4.25 3.82
C GLY A 82 -1.76 -3.43 3.96
N VAL A 83 -1.85 -2.10 3.90
CA VAL A 83 -0.72 -1.20 4.16
C VAL A 83 -0.16 -1.41 5.57
N GLY A 84 -1.00 -1.47 6.59
CA GLY A 84 -0.56 -1.71 7.97
C GLY A 84 0.15 -3.06 8.13
N VAL A 85 -0.38 -4.13 7.52
CA VAL A 85 0.25 -5.47 7.52
C VAL A 85 1.62 -5.45 6.85
N CYS A 86 1.74 -4.80 5.68
CA CYS A 86 3.02 -4.65 4.98
C CYS A 86 4.01 -3.85 5.83
N THR A 87 3.59 -2.73 6.41
CA THR A 87 4.41 -1.92 7.32
C THR A 87 4.93 -2.74 8.49
N ALA A 88 4.05 -3.51 9.15
CA ALA A 88 4.45 -4.40 10.23
C ALA A 88 5.49 -5.45 9.78
N GLY A 89 5.34 -5.96 8.56
CA GLY A 89 6.30 -6.88 7.95
C GLY A 89 7.68 -6.26 7.74
N ILE A 90 7.73 -5.00 7.30
CA ILE A 90 8.96 -4.23 7.06
C ILE A 90 9.64 -3.88 8.39
N VAL A 91 8.90 -3.25 9.31
CA VAL A 91 9.45 -2.79 10.59
C VAL A 91 10.01 -3.95 11.41
N LYS A 92 9.33 -5.09 11.47
CA LYS A 92 9.83 -6.30 12.17
C LYS A 92 11.15 -6.84 11.61
N ARG A 93 11.48 -6.52 10.36
CA ARG A 93 12.75 -6.95 9.75
C ARG A 93 13.88 -5.97 9.99
N ILE A 94 13.58 -4.68 10.10
CA ILE A 94 14.56 -3.63 10.36
C ILE A 94 14.86 -3.57 11.86
N ALA A 95 13.82 -3.52 12.69
CA ALA A 95 13.93 -3.38 14.13
C ALA A 95 13.00 -4.41 14.83
N PRO A 96 13.47 -5.58 15.20
CA PRO A 96 12.67 -6.61 15.86
C PRO A 96 12.39 -6.30 17.34
N VAL A 97 12.03 -5.05 17.67
CA VAL A 97 11.72 -4.58 19.02
C VAL A 97 10.23 -4.75 19.30
N SER A 98 9.89 -5.34 20.42
CA SER A 98 8.52 -5.43 20.93
C SER A 98 8.06 -4.05 21.42
N GLY A 99 6.92 -3.54 20.91
CA GLY A 99 6.34 -2.26 21.34
C GLY A 99 6.13 -1.22 20.26
N LEU A 100 6.65 -1.43 19.05
CA LEU A 100 6.53 -0.49 17.93
C LEU A 100 5.17 -0.57 17.19
N PHE A 101 4.08 -0.91 17.90
CA PHE A 101 2.75 -1.03 17.29
C PHE A 101 2.26 0.26 16.62
N ILE A 102 2.63 1.42 17.19
CA ILE A 102 2.28 2.73 16.63
C ILE A 102 2.87 2.89 15.22
N LEU A 103 4.12 2.45 15.00
CA LEU A 103 4.76 2.54 13.68
C LEU A 103 4.06 1.69 12.61
N TYR A 104 3.38 0.60 13.00
CA TYR A 104 2.66 -0.24 12.05
C TYR A 104 1.40 0.43 11.53
N VAL A 105 0.76 1.24 12.38
CA VAL A 105 -0.53 1.86 12.13
C VAL A 105 -0.36 3.26 11.49
N LEU A 106 0.77 3.92 11.72
CA LEU A 106 1.01 5.30 11.31
C LEU A 106 0.83 5.55 9.79
N PRO A 107 1.42 4.76 8.85
CA PRO A 107 1.19 4.99 7.42
C PRO A 107 -0.26 4.71 7.01
N MET A 108 -0.92 3.74 7.64
CA MET A 108 -2.32 3.45 7.44
C MET A 108 -3.20 4.63 7.86
N LEU A 109 -2.94 5.24 9.02
CA LEU A 109 -3.66 6.43 9.50
C LEU A 109 -3.39 7.64 8.60
N ALA A 110 -2.14 7.85 8.16
CA ALA A 110 -1.81 8.92 7.25
C ALA A 110 -2.62 8.81 5.94
N LEU A 111 -2.73 7.60 5.37
CA LEU A 111 -3.57 7.38 4.18
C LEU A 111 -5.06 7.54 4.49
N LEU A 112 -5.53 7.12 5.68
CA LEU A 112 -6.91 7.36 6.09
C LEU A 112 -7.21 8.86 6.13
N PHE A 113 -6.30 9.70 6.63
CA PHE A 113 -6.47 11.16 6.58
C PHE A 113 -6.53 11.70 5.16
N MET A 114 -5.76 11.14 4.22
CA MET A 114 -5.86 11.51 2.81
C MET A 114 -7.23 11.20 2.21
N HIS A 115 -7.88 10.12 2.66
CA HIS A 115 -9.24 9.78 2.22
C HIS A 115 -10.31 10.76 2.72
N PHE A 116 -10.01 11.69 3.63
CA PHE A 116 -10.95 12.75 4.03
C PHE A 116 -11.05 13.86 2.98
N ASP A 117 -10.06 13.98 2.11
CA ASP A 117 -10.13 14.90 0.97
C ASP A 117 -10.96 14.27 -0.16
N PHE A 118 -12.01 14.98 -0.61
CA PHE A 118 -12.87 14.58 -1.73
C PHE A 118 -12.11 14.42 -3.07
N ASN A 119 -10.99 15.12 -3.23
CA ASN A 119 -10.16 15.04 -4.43
C ASN A 119 -9.15 13.89 -4.38
N TYR A 120 -9.01 13.21 -3.23
CA TYR A 120 -8.07 12.11 -3.10
C TYR A 120 -8.54 10.88 -3.87
N ARG A 121 -7.71 10.42 -4.79
CA ARG A 121 -8.01 9.23 -5.60
C ARG A 121 -7.55 7.96 -4.89
N VAL A 122 -8.37 6.93 -4.90
CA VAL A 122 -8.05 5.58 -4.36
C VAL A 122 -6.76 5.02 -4.98
N GLN A 123 -6.40 5.45 -6.20
CA GLN A 123 -5.14 5.13 -6.86
C GLN A 123 -3.92 5.37 -5.96
N GLY A 124 -3.88 6.47 -5.20
CA GLY A 124 -2.76 6.76 -4.30
C GLY A 124 -2.54 5.66 -3.26
N THR A 125 -3.62 5.18 -2.66
CA THR A 125 -3.58 4.07 -1.69
C THR A 125 -3.17 2.74 -2.36
N VAL A 126 -3.67 2.46 -3.57
CA VAL A 126 -3.28 1.29 -4.36
C VAL A 126 -1.79 1.33 -4.70
N CYS A 127 -1.27 2.46 -5.20
CA CYS A 127 0.15 2.64 -5.50
C CYS A 127 1.03 2.40 -4.27
N TYR A 128 0.63 2.98 -3.13
CA TYR A 128 1.37 2.84 -1.89
C TYR A 128 1.37 1.38 -1.40
N LEU A 129 0.22 0.70 -1.45
CA LEU A 129 0.12 -0.71 -1.09
C LEU A 129 0.99 -1.61 -2.00
N MET A 130 0.97 -1.36 -3.33
CA MET A 130 1.81 -2.10 -4.29
C MET A 130 3.30 -1.91 -3.97
N MET A 131 3.72 -0.68 -3.71
CA MET A 131 5.09 -0.35 -3.33
C MET A 131 5.50 -1.09 -2.05
N MET A 132 4.67 -1.05 -1.00
CA MET A 132 4.94 -1.70 0.29
C MET A 132 4.98 -3.23 0.17
N ALA A 133 4.09 -3.83 -0.65
CA ALA A 133 4.08 -5.27 -0.91
C ALA A 133 5.36 -5.72 -1.64
N LEU A 134 5.79 -4.97 -2.66
CA LEU A 134 7.04 -5.24 -3.37
C LEU A 134 8.26 -5.08 -2.46
N LEU A 135 8.28 -4.05 -1.59
CA LEU A 135 9.35 -3.86 -0.61
C LEU A 135 9.41 -5.02 0.39
N CYS A 136 8.26 -5.49 0.87
CA CYS A 136 8.17 -6.69 1.69
C CYS A 136 8.75 -7.92 0.99
N GLY A 137 8.45 -8.10 -0.29
CA GLY A 137 8.99 -9.18 -1.13
C GLY A 137 10.51 -9.06 -1.30
N TYR A 138 10.97 -7.87 -1.70
CA TYR A 138 12.38 -7.53 -1.86
C TYR A 138 13.22 -7.86 -0.61
N MET A 139 12.76 -7.43 0.56
CA MET A 139 13.43 -7.69 1.82
C MET A 139 13.48 -9.17 2.22
N ARG A 140 12.73 -10.07 1.56
CA ARG A 140 12.78 -11.53 1.78
C ARG A 140 13.92 -12.20 1.03
N ILE A 141 14.49 -11.55 0.04
CA ILE A 141 15.57 -12.12 -0.78
C ILE A 141 16.84 -12.23 0.07
N ARG A 142 17.34 -13.44 0.22
CA ARG A 142 18.54 -13.73 1.06
C ARG A 142 19.85 -13.55 0.31
N ASN A 143 19.86 -13.88 -0.99
CA ASN A 143 21.05 -13.79 -1.83
C ASN A 143 21.30 -12.32 -2.21
N ASP A 144 22.47 -11.80 -1.88
CA ASP A 144 22.83 -10.39 -2.05
C ASP A 144 22.89 -9.97 -3.53
N LEU A 145 23.45 -10.83 -4.38
CA LEU A 145 23.54 -10.55 -5.82
C LEU A 145 22.14 -10.55 -6.47
N PHE A 146 21.34 -11.57 -6.16
CA PHE A 146 19.97 -11.64 -6.68
C PHE A 146 19.10 -10.47 -6.18
N ARG A 147 19.30 -10.05 -4.94
CA ARG A 147 18.59 -8.89 -4.38
C ARG A 147 18.98 -7.59 -5.06
N LEU A 148 20.27 -7.38 -5.36
CA LEU A 148 20.73 -6.20 -6.09
C LEU A 148 20.11 -6.15 -7.49
N VAL A 149 20.15 -7.26 -8.22
CA VAL A 149 19.52 -7.39 -9.55
C VAL A 149 17.99 -7.14 -9.44
N ALA A 150 17.34 -7.75 -8.45
CA ALA A 150 15.91 -7.54 -8.21
C ALA A 150 15.58 -6.07 -7.91
N GLY A 151 16.41 -5.35 -7.14
CA GLY A 151 16.24 -3.91 -6.91
C GLY A 151 16.30 -3.10 -8.20
N CYS A 152 17.29 -3.36 -9.04
CA CYS A 152 17.44 -2.69 -10.34
C CYS A 152 16.27 -2.96 -11.30
N VAL A 153 15.68 -4.17 -11.26
CA VAL A 153 14.55 -4.53 -12.12
C VAL A 153 13.22 -4.01 -11.55
N LEU A 154 13.03 -4.10 -10.22
CA LEU A 154 11.76 -3.71 -9.59
C LEU A 154 11.50 -2.21 -9.64
N VAL A 155 12.52 -1.36 -9.67
CA VAL A 155 12.33 0.11 -9.78
C VAL A 155 11.63 0.48 -11.09
N PRO A 156 12.14 0.13 -12.29
CA PRO A 156 11.45 0.45 -13.54
C PRO A 156 10.11 -0.27 -13.69
N VAL A 157 9.99 -1.51 -13.20
CA VAL A 157 8.72 -2.24 -13.19
C VAL A 157 7.68 -1.51 -12.35
N LEU A 158 8.05 -1.08 -11.14
CA LEU A 158 7.13 -0.33 -10.27
C LEU A 158 6.81 1.05 -10.85
N PHE A 159 7.76 1.71 -11.53
CA PHE A 159 7.50 2.96 -12.23
C PHE A 159 6.43 2.80 -13.30
N TRP A 160 6.48 1.72 -14.08
CA TRP A 160 5.45 1.43 -15.07
C TRP A 160 4.10 1.08 -14.40
N LEU A 161 4.11 0.27 -13.32
CA LEU A 161 2.89 -0.17 -12.64
C LEU A 161 2.20 0.94 -11.83
N ALA A 162 2.96 1.73 -11.08
CA ALA A 162 2.47 2.65 -10.06
C ALA A 162 2.99 4.10 -10.18
N GLY A 163 3.80 4.39 -11.21
CA GLY A 163 4.28 5.74 -11.50
C GLY A 163 5.34 6.23 -10.51
N SER A 164 5.29 7.51 -10.16
CA SER A 164 6.31 8.22 -9.38
C SER A 164 6.60 7.61 -7.99
N ILE A 165 5.73 6.78 -7.44
CA ILE A 165 5.95 6.08 -6.15
C ILE A 165 7.20 5.17 -6.20
N ALA A 166 7.66 4.81 -7.40
CA ALA A 166 8.90 4.04 -7.60
C ALA A 166 10.14 4.76 -7.07
N VAL A 167 10.13 6.09 -7.02
CA VAL A 167 11.24 6.88 -6.43
C VAL A 167 11.30 6.64 -4.91
N LEU A 168 10.14 6.61 -4.25
CA LEU A 168 10.07 6.27 -2.82
C LEU A 168 10.54 4.83 -2.57
N PHE A 169 10.15 3.89 -3.43
CA PHE A 169 10.63 2.50 -3.37
C PHE A 169 12.15 2.43 -3.49
N ALA A 170 12.76 3.12 -4.47
CA ALA A 170 14.21 3.16 -4.65
C ALA A 170 14.91 3.72 -3.40
N GLY A 171 14.40 4.82 -2.83
CA GLY A 171 14.90 5.39 -1.58
C GLY A 171 14.86 4.40 -0.41
N MET A 172 13.74 3.68 -0.26
CA MET A 172 13.59 2.66 0.80
C MET A 172 14.50 1.46 0.59
N VAL A 173 14.74 1.03 -0.65
CA VAL A 173 15.72 -0.01 -0.99
C VAL A 173 17.13 0.44 -0.62
N CYS A 174 17.53 1.66 -1.00
CA CYS A 174 18.84 2.22 -0.65
C CYS A 174 19.03 2.32 0.87
N LEU A 175 18.03 2.80 1.60
CA LEU A 175 18.06 2.85 3.07
C LEU A 175 18.23 1.46 3.69
N PHE A 176 17.47 0.48 3.21
CA PHE A 176 17.56 -0.90 3.72
C PHE A 176 18.94 -1.51 3.47
N GLU A 177 19.51 -1.34 2.28
CA GLU A 177 20.85 -1.84 1.97
C GLU A 177 21.93 -1.09 2.77
N GLY A 178 21.79 0.21 2.98
CA GLY A 178 22.66 1.01 3.83
C GLY A 178 22.68 0.53 5.28
N LEU A 179 21.48 0.36 5.88
CA LEU A 179 21.34 -0.13 7.26
C LEU A 179 21.87 -1.56 7.44
N ARG A 180 21.77 -2.37 6.40
CA ARG A 180 22.30 -3.75 6.45
C ARG A 180 23.82 -3.82 6.39
N LYS A 181 24.47 -2.92 5.66
CA LYS A 181 25.95 -2.86 5.50
C LYS A 181 26.64 -2.21 6.69
N THR A 182 25.92 -1.39 7.48
CA THR A 182 26.49 -0.79 8.69
C THR A 182 26.68 -1.86 9.78
N PRO A 183 27.88 -1.94 10.41
CA PRO A 183 28.11 -2.88 11.49
C PRO A 183 27.16 -2.62 12.66
N LYS A 184 26.57 -3.68 13.19
CA LYS A 184 25.51 -3.67 14.21
C LYS A 184 25.89 -3.06 15.58
N TRP A 185 27.07 -2.51 15.74
CA TRP A 185 27.55 -1.95 17.02
C TRP A 185 26.76 -0.71 17.49
N TYR A 186 26.03 -0.03 16.59
CA TYR A 186 25.14 1.09 16.93
C TYR A 186 23.80 0.67 17.59
N ILE A 187 23.47 -0.64 17.60
CA ILE A 187 22.18 -1.13 18.11
C ILE A 187 22.29 -1.66 19.54
N SER A 188 23.50 -1.70 20.10
CA SER A 188 23.76 -2.20 21.48
C SER A 188 23.93 -1.08 22.52
N LEU A 189 23.56 0.16 22.18
CA LEU A 189 23.42 1.29 23.09
C LEU A 189 21.93 1.58 23.29
#